data_6dd2223e001eeb28812aa935a9c77a1d
#
_entry.id   6dd2223e001eeb28812aa935a9c77a1d
#
_cell.length_a   1.000
_cell.length_b   1.000
_cell.length_c   1.000
_cell.angle_alpha   90.00
_cell.angle_beta   90.00
_cell.angle_gamma   90.00
#
_symmetry.space_group_name_H-M   'P 1'
#
loop_
_entity.id
_entity.type
_entity.pdbx_description
1 polymer ?
#
loop_
_entity_poly.entity_id
_entity_poly.type
_entity_poly.pdbx_seq_one_letter_code
_entity_poly.pdbx_strand_id
1 'polypeptide(L)'
;MGCAKAQLRLGRRTLLGHARALAVELGLPCRVQSQDDTPDQGPLGGVVAALRRARAPGGKILFLGCDMPFLSAELTRRVLAAEAEATFASLKGKVGFPFMLSPAVLPKVEAQLETGQRSLQRLAIRLRARRIRVLASEASQLQNLNTPTEFAAAKKQLR
;
A
#
# COMPACT_ATOMS: atom_id res chain seq x y z
N MET A 1 -1.98 2.53 17.59
CA MET A 1 -1.24 1.25 17.39
C MET A 1 -0.17 1.34 16.28
N GLY A 2 0.43 2.49 16.04
CA GLY A 2 1.32 2.73 14.88
C GLY A 2 2.64 1.93 14.87
N CYS A 3 3.69 2.42 15.50
CA CYS A 3 5.03 1.82 15.40
C CYS A 3 5.11 0.39 16.00
N ALA A 4 4.40 0.12 17.08
CA ALA A 4 4.41 -1.19 17.73
C ALA A 4 3.85 -2.32 16.85
N LYS A 5 2.82 -2.05 16.03
CA LYS A 5 2.19 -3.05 15.16
C LYS A 5 3.14 -3.56 14.07
N ALA A 6 3.89 -2.67 13.43
CA ALA A 6 4.84 -3.03 12.39
C ALA A 6 5.96 -3.98 12.87
N GLN A 7 6.24 -3.98 14.17
CA GLN A 7 7.25 -4.83 14.82
C GLN A 7 6.71 -6.19 15.29
N LEU A 8 5.41 -6.43 15.22
CA LEU A 8 4.84 -7.72 15.60
C LEU A 8 5.39 -8.84 14.70
N ARG A 9 5.85 -9.93 15.32
CA ARG A 9 6.42 -11.08 14.60
C ARG A 9 5.34 -12.05 14.15
N LEU A 10 5.32 -12.31 12.84
CA LEU A 10 4.52 -13.32 12.19
C LEU A 10 5.46 -14.33 11.51
N GLY A 11 5.56 -15.53 12.08
CA GLY A 11 6.59 -16.49 11.70
C GLY A 11 8.00 -15.95 11.99
N ARG A 12 8.88 -16.07 11.01
CA ARG A 12 10.30 -15.67 11.15
C ARG A 12 10.52 -14.14 10.96
N ARG A 13 9.52 -13.40 10.49
CA ARG A 13 9.65 -11.97 10.16
C ARG A 13 8.69 -11.12 10.98
N THR A 14 9.00 -9.83 11.11
CA THR A 14 8.01 -8.83 11.56
C THR A 14 7.05 -8.51 10.42
N LEU A 15 5.90 -7.88 10.70
CA LEU A 15 4.99 -7.43 9.66
C LEU A 15 5.70 -6.51 8.66
N LEU A 16 6.48 -5.55 9.15
CA LEU A 16 7.34 -4.71 8.29
C LEU A 16 8.39 -5.55 7.54
N GLY A 17 8.92 -6.59 8.16
CA GLY A 17 9.85 -7.53 7.55
C GLY A 17 9.27 -8.27 6.36
N HIS A 18 7.97 -8.60 6.38
CA HIS A 18 7.28 -9.19 5.22
C HIS A 18 7.19 -8.19 4.06
N ALA A 19 6.81 -6.95 4.32
CA ALA A 19 6.74 -5.92 3.28
C ALA A 19 8.13 -5.61 2.67
N ARG A 20 9.18 -5.56 3.50
CA ARG A 20 10.57 -5.40 3.01
C ARG A 20 11.03 -6.57 2.16
N ALA A 21 10.72 -7.80 2.57
CA ALA A 21 11.07 -8.99 1.80
C ALA A 21 10.39 -9.00 0.43
N LEU A 22 9.12 -8.58 0.37
CA LEU A 22 8.41 -8.43 -0.90
C LEU A 22 9.08 -7.37 -1.79
N ALA A 23 9.50 -6.22 -1.24
CA ALA A 23 10.22 -5.21 -2.01
C ALA A 23 11.55 -5.75 -2.56
N VAL A 24 12.30 -6.51 -1.77
CA VAL A 24 13.54 -7.18 -2.22
C VAL A 24 13.26 -8.18 -3.35
N GLU A 25 12.22 -9.01 -3.22
CA GLU A 25 11.80 -9.97 -4.26
C GLU A 25 11.39 -9.29 -5.58
N LEU A 26 10.88 -8.08 -5.47
CA LEU A 26 10.53 -7.23 -6.63
C LEU A 26 11.72 -6.46 -7.20
N GLY A 27 12.89 -6.53 -6.57
CA GLY A 27 14.07 -5.74 -6.97
C GLY A 27 13.92 -4.24 -6.73
N LEU A 28 13.04 -3.82 -5.79
CA LEU A 28 12.72 -2.43 -5.54
C LEU A 28 13.40 -1.90 -4.28
N PRO A 29 13.95 -0.67 -4.29
CA PRO A 29 14.37 -0.02 -3.08
C PRO A 29 13.16 0.24 -2.17
N CYS A 30 13.32 -0.01 -0.86
CA CYS A 30 12.24 0.13 0.10
C CYS A 30 12.54 1.27 1.08
N ARG A 31 11.58 2.18 1.22
CA ARG A 31 11.58 3.19 2.27
C ARG A 31 10.34 3.02 3.14
N VAL A 32 10.54 3.12 4.44
CA VAL A 32 9.44 3.08 5.41
C VAL A 32 8.97 4.51 5.67
N GLN A 33 7.67 4.74 5.49
CA GLN A 33 7.02 5.98 5.92
C GLN A 33 6.35 5.69 7.26
N SER A 34 6.93 6.18 8.35
CA SER A 34 6.45 5.93 9.71
C SER A 34 5.65 7.09 10.30
N GLN A 35 5.82 8.29 9.74
CA GLN A 35 5.14 9.50 10.17
C GLN A 35 4.68 10.27 8.94
N ASP A 36 3.52 10.89 9.04
CA ASP A 36 3.03 11.86 8.07
C ASP A 36 3.74 13.20 8.30
N ASP A 37 3.97 13.96 7.25
CA ASP A 37 4.53 15.32 7.37
C ASP A 37 3.58 16.23 8.17
N THR A 38 2.30 15.86 8.22
CA THR A 38 1.26 16.55 8.99
C THR A 38 0.46 15.53 9.79
N PRO A 39 0.31 15.69 11.11
CA PRO A 39 -0.50 14.80 11.94
C PRO A 39 -1.95 14.67 11.40
N ASP A 40 -2.59 13.55 11.67
CA ASP A 40 -4.01 13.28 11.38
C ASP A 40 -4.43 13.21 9.91
N GLN A 41 -3.51 13.15 8.95
CA GLN A 41 -3.83 13.04 7.52
C GLN A 41 -4.05 11.60 7.02
N GLY A 42 -3.94 10.63 7.90
CA GLY A 42 -4.12 9.22 7.57
C GLY A 42 -3.16 8.73 6.49
N PRO A 43 -3.53 7.70 5.70
CA PRO A 43 -2.63 7.14 4.68
C PRO A 43 -2.21 8.14 3.61
N LEU A 44 -3.04 9.14 3.32
CA LEU A 44 -2.73 10.12 2.26
C LEU A 44 -1.62 11.09 2.64
N GLY A 45 -1.43 11.42 3.93
CA GLY A 45 -0.28 12.21 4.37
C GLY A 45 1.04 11.53 4.02
N GLY A 46 1.15 10.24 4.33
CA GLY A 46 2.31 9.44 3.96
C GLY A 46 2.52 9.32 2.44
N VAL A 47 1.43 9.27 1.67
CA VAL A 47 1.49 9.26 0.20
C VAL A 47 2.04 10.58 -0.33
N VAL A 48 1.55 11.72 0.14
CA VAL A 48 2.05 13.05 -0.25
C VAL A 48 3.53 13.18 0.09
N ALA A 49 3.93 12.80 1.32
CA ALA A 49 5.31 12.84 1.74
C ALA A 49 6.24 11.99 0.84
N ALA A 50 5.79 10.81 0.43
CA ALA A 50 6.54 9.95 -0.47
C ALA A 50 6.64 10.55 -1.88
N LEU A 51 5.54 11.06 -2.44
CA LEU A 51 5.52 11.68 -3.76
C LEU A 51 6.40 12.94 -3.84
N ARG A 52 6.38 13.80 -2.80
CA ARG A 52 7.27 14.99 -2.71
C ARG A 52 8.75 14.64 -2.70
N ARG A 53 9.12 13.49 -2.14
CA ARG A 53 10.51 13.01 -2.08
C ARG A 53 10.97 12.33 -3.36
N ALA A 54 10.06 11.98 -4.25
CA ALA A 54 10.39 11.33 -5.50
C ALA A 54 11.12 12.30 -6.42
N ARG A 55 12.37 11.99 -6.74
CA ARG A 55 13.24 12.86 -7.56
C ARG A 55 13.38 12.40 -9.02
N ALA A 56 12.99 11.17 -9.33
CA ALA A 56 13.14 10.63 -10.67
C ALA A 56 11.96 11.03 -11.57
N PRO A 57 12.20 11.81 -12.64
CA PRO A 57 11.17 12.06 -13.65
C PRO A 57 10.70 10.73 -14.25
N GLY A 58 9.39 10.55 -14.38
CA GLY A 58 8.81 9.32 -14.96
C GLY A 58 8.85 8.08 -14.06
N GLY A 59 9.40 8.19 -12.84
CA GLY A 59 9.38 7.10 -11.86
C GLY A 59 7.96 6.79 -11.38
N LYS A 60 7.79 5.60 -10.81
CA LYS A 60 6.55 5.17 -10.16
C LYS A 60 6.85 4.72 -8.74
N ILE A 61 5.96 5.04 -7.80
CA ILE A 61 6.10 4.64 -6.40
C ILE A 61 5.05 3.60 -6.09
N LEU A 62 5.51 2.44 -5.63
CA LEU A 62 4.66 1.39 -5.09
C LEU A 62 4.43 1.64 -3.60
N PHE A 63 3.17 1.61 -3.20
CA PHE A 63 2.75 1.72 -1.81
C PHE A 63 2.27 0.36 -1.30
N LEU A 64 2.87 -0.09 -0.19
CA LEU A 64 2.55 -1.34 0.47
C LEU A 64 2.05 -1.06 1.90
N GLY A 65 1.02 -1.78 2.34
CA GLY A 65 0.64 -1.81 3.75
C GLY A 65 1.53 -2.78 4.53
N CYS A 66 2.11 -2.35 5.64
CA CYS A 66 2.89 -3.26 6.49
C CYS A 66 2.04 -4.32 7.20
N ASP A 67 0.72 -4.11 7.26
CA ASP A 67 -0.26 -5.01 7.89
C ASP A 67 -0.85 -6.06 6.94
N MET A 68 -0.28 -6.21 5.74
CA MET A 68 -0.69 -7.17 4.70
C MET A 68 0.43 -8.19 4.41
N PRO A 69 0.74 -9.10 5.35
CA PRO A 69 1.92 -9.98 5.25
C PRO A 69 1.80 -11.08 4.19
N PHE A 70 0.59 -11.33 3.67
CA PHE A 70 0.32 -12.38 2.66
C PHE A 70 0.36 -11.88 1.23
N LEU A 71 0.67 -10.59 1.02
CA LEU A 71 0.73 -10.00 -0.31
C LEU A 71 1.83 -10.69 -1.15
N SER A 72 1.47 -11.16 -2.33
CA SER A 72 2.40 -11.86 -3.23
C SER A 72 3.10 -10.91 -4.20
N ALA A 73 4.28 -11.32 -4.66
CA ALA A 73 5.01 -10.63 -5.71
C ALA A 73 4.24 -10.64 -7.05
N GLU A 74 3.50 -11.72 -7.34
CA GLU A 74 2.72 -11.83 -8.58
C GLU A 74 1.63 -10.75 -8.67
N LEU A 75 0.77 -10.63 -7.64
CA LEU A 75 -0.25 -9.58 -7.60
C LEU A 75 0.40 -8.18 -7.67
N THR A 76 1.50 -7.98 -6.95
CA THR A 76 2.18 -6.70 -6.91
C THR A 76 2.81 -6.35 -8.27
N ARG A 77 3.39 -7.32 -8.98
CA ARG A 77 3.88 -7.11 -10.36
C ARG A 77 2.76 -6.72 -11.32
N ARG A 78 1.56 -7.29 -11.18
CA ARG A 78 0.40 -6.89 -11.99
C ARG A 78 0.03 -5.42 -11.78
N VAL A 79 0.14 -4.92 -10.54
CA VAL A 79 -0.06 -3.49 -10.23
C VAL A 79 1.03 -2.63 -10.85
N LEU A 80 2.30 -3.06 -10.77
CA LEU A 80 3.45 -2.33 -11.33
C LEU A 80 3.49 -2.30 -12.85
N ALA A 81 3.09 -3.40 -13.50
CA ALA A 81 3.11 -3.54 -14.95
C ALA A 81 2.06 -2.68 -15.67
N ALA A 82 1.11 -2.11 -14.94
CA ALA A 82 0.06 -1.30 -15.55
C ALA A 82 0.62 0.02 -16.09
N GLU A 83 0.35 0.30 -17.36
CA GLU A 83 0.68 1.56 -18.00
C GLU A 83 -0.34 2.64 -17.65
N ALA A 84 -0.21 3.22 -16.44
CA ALA A 84 -1.06 4.29 -15.94
C ALA A 84 -0.29 5.13 -14.90
N GLU A 85 -0.71 6.38 -14.68
CA GLU A 85 -0.15 7.24 -13.63
C GLU A 85 -0.58 6.82 -12.23
N ALA A 86 -1.70 6.14 -12.13
CA ALA A 86 -2.26 5.62 -10.89
C ALA A 86 -2.87 4.23 -11.10
N THR A 87 -2.48 3.26 -10.29
CA THR A 87 -2.98 1.88 -10.37
C THR A 87 -3.25 1.36 -8.97
N PHE A 88 -4.40 0.74 -8.75
CA PHE A 88 -4.79 0.18 -7.46
C PHE A 88 -5.20 -1.29 -7.59
N ALA A 89 -4.82 -2.11 -6.62
CA ALA A 89 -5.48 -3.39 -6.44
C ALA A 89 -6.96 -3.17 -6.06
N SER A 90 -7.86 -3.99 -6.63
CA SER A 90 -9.30 -3.85 -6.43
C SER A 90 -9.94 -5.20 -6.16
N LEU A 91 -10.60 -5.34 -5.03
CA LEU A 91 -11.39 -6.50 -4.64
C LEU A 91 -12.86 -6.10 -4.45
N LYS A 92 -13.77 -6.76 -5.16
CA LYS A 92 -15.22 -6.47 -5.09
C LYS A 92 -15.55 -4.97 -5.26
N GLY A 93 -14.84 -4.30 -6.17
CA GLY A 93 -15.04 -2.87 -6.47
C GLY A 93 -14.37 -1.89 -5.49
N LYS A 94 -13.87 -2.36 -4.35
CA LYS A 94 -13.10 -1.55 -3.40
C LYS A 94 -11.64 -1.57 -3.76
N VAL A 95 -10.98 -0.39 -3.73
CA VAL A 95 -9.54 -0.27 -3.94
C VAL A 95 -8.78 -0.16 -2.62
N GLY A 96 -7.51 -0.55 -2.63
CA GLY A 96 -6.63 -0.47 -1.47
C GLY A 96 -5.18 -0.74 -1.85
N PHE A 97 -4.38 -1.07 -0.84
CA PHE A 97 -3.03 -1.59 -1.06
C PHE A 97 -3.06 -2.97 -1.72
N PRO A 98 -2.06 -3.33 -2.53
CA PRO A 98 -1.00 -2.46 -3.02
C PRO A 98 -1.54 -1.49 -4.07
N PHE A 99 -0.93 -0.32 -4.16
CA PHE A 99 -1.20 0.61 -5.25
C PHE A 99 0.08 1.32 -5.69
N MET A 100 0.07 1.87 -6.90
CA MET A 100 1.19 2.54 -7.52
C MET A 100 0.74 3.92 -8.01
N LEU A 101 1.58 4.93 -7.79
CA LEU A 101 1.37 6.29 -8.27
C LEU A 101 2.62 6.83 -8.96
N SER A 102 2.42 7.57 -10.05
CA SER A 102 3.43 8.46 -10.61
C SER A 102 3.54 9.74 -9.76
N PRO A 103 4.74 10.31 -9.56
CA PRO A 103 4.90 11.64 -8.94
C PRO A 103 4.10 12.74 -9.62
N ALA A 104 3.78 12.60 -10.92
CA ALA A 104 2.97 13.54 -11.67
C ALA A 104 1.56 13.77 -11.09
N VAL A 105 1.03 12.81 -10.31
CA VAL A 105 -0.28 12.96 -9.69
C VAL A 105 -0.27 13.76 -8.38
N LEU A 106 0.91 14.15 -7.87
CA LEU A 106 1.05 14.85 -6.59
C LEU A 106 0.08 16.03 -6.41
N PRO A 107 -0.07 16.95 -7.37
CA PRO A 107 -0.99 18.09 -7.19
C PRO A 107 -2.44 17.67 -6.96
N LYS A 108 -2.87 16.57 -7.59
CA LYS A 108 -4.23 16.03 -7.42
C LYS A 108 -4.42 15.37 -6.05
N VAL A 109 -3.37 14.74 -5.51
CA VAL A 109 -3.38 14.14 -4.18
C VAL A 109 -3.43 15.22 -3.11
N GLU A 110 -2.60 16.24 -3.23
CA GLU A 110 -2.58 17.40 -2.33
C GLU A 110 -3.93 18.13 -2.31
N ALA A 111 -4.49 18.45 -3.48
CA ALA A 111 -5.79 19.06 -3.58
C ALA A 111 -6.93 18.23 -2.97
N GLN A 112 -6.82 16.88 -2.96
CA GLN A 112 -7.77 16.04 -2.25
C GLN A 112 -7.58 16.15 -0.74
N LEU A 113 -6.33 16.16 -0.28
CA LEU A 113 -6.01 16.24 1.14
C LEU A 113 -6.48 17.57 1.75
N GLU A 114 -6.32 18.68 1.03
CA GLU A 114 -6.78 20.01 1.41
C GLU A 114 -8.30 20.06 1.64
N THR A 115 -9.07 19.26 0.91
CA THR A 115 -10.53 19.14 1.12
C THR A 115 -10.91 18.26 2.32
N GLY A 116 -9.94 17.76 3.10
CA GLY A 116 -10.16 16.83 4.19
C GLY A 116 -10.53 15.40 3.77
N GLN A 117 -10.52 15.10 2.48
CA GLN A 117 -10.87 13.78 1.94
C GLN A 117 -9.67 12.82 2.00
N ARG A 118 -9.69 11.91 2.97
CA ARG A 118 -8.60 10.96 3.24
C ARG A 118 -8.78 9.57 2.60
N SER A 119 -9.81 9.40 1.78
CA SER A 119 -10.21 8.10 1.23
C SER A 119 -9.42 7.72 -0.01
N LEU A 120 -8.78 6.54 -0.01
CA LEU A 120 -8.15 5.95 -1.19
C LEU A 120 -9.16 5.65 -2.31
N GLN A 121 -10.42 5.33 -1.97
CA GLN A 121 -11.49 5.13 -2.97
C GLN A 121 -11.73 6.42 -3.76
N ARG A 122 -11.85 7.55 -3.06
CA ARG A 122 -12.04 8.85 -3.70
C ARG A 122 -10.82 9.27 -4.50
N LEU A 123 -9.62 8.97 -4.00
CA LEU A 123 -8.39 9.22 -4.73
C LEU A 123 -8.36 8.44 -6.04
N ALA A 124 -8.67 7.16 -6.02
CA ALA A 124 -8.68 6.34 -7.23
C ALA A 124 -9.68 6.86 -8.28
N ILE A 125 -10.85 7.35 -7.84
CA ILE A 125 -11.84 7.99 -8.73
C ILE A 125 -11.27 9.29 -9.31
N ARG A 126 -10.75 10.18 -8.45
CA ARG A 126 -10.21 11.47 -8.86
C ARG A 126 -9.05 11.35 -9.85
N LEU A 127 -8.20 10.35 -9.67
CA LEU A 127 -7.08 10.05 -10.55
C LEU A 127 -7.47 9.25 -11.80
N ARG A 128 -8.73 8.83 -11.93
CA ARG A 128 -9.17 7.86 -12.97
C ARG A 128 -8.25 6.64 -12.99
N ALA A 129 -7.91 6.16 -11.81
CA ALA A 129 -6.90 5.13 -11.63
C ALA A 129 -7.30 3.81 -12.30
N ARG A 130 -6.31 3.14 -12.89
CA ARG A 130 -6.47 1.76 -13.36
C ARG A 130 -6.68 0.84 -12.17
N ARG A 131 -7.65 -0.06 -12.27
CA ARG A 131 -7.96 -1.04 -11.22
C ARG A 131 -7.52 -2.43 -11.65
N ILE A 132 -6.64 -3.03 -10.90
CA ILE A 132 -6.22 -4.42 -11.09
C ILE A 132 -7.14 -5.29 -10.24
N ARG A 133 -7.98 -6.06 -10.92
CA ARG A 133 -8.91 -6.98 -10.24
C ARG A 133 -8.13 -8.08 -9.51
N VAL A 134 -8.39 -8.21 -8.22
CA VAL A 134 -7.93 -9.32 -7.39
C VAL A 134 -8.99 -10.42 -7.45
N LEU A 135 -8.59 -11.64 -7.74
CA LEU A 135 -9.48 -12.79 -7.83
C LEU A 135 -9.95 -13.21 -6.44
N ALA A 136 -11.10 -13.90 -6.37
CA ALA A 136 -11.62 -14.39 -5.10
C ALA A 136 -10.64 -15.34 -4.38
N SER A 137 -9.92 -16.17 -5.13
CA SER A 137 -8.85 -17.05 -4.64
C SER A 137 -7.63 -16.29 -4.08
N GLU A 138 -7.42 -15.05 -4.50
CA GLU A 138 -6.31 -14.19 -4.05
C GLU A 138 -6.74 -13.27 -2.89
N ALA A 139 -8.01 -13.27 -2.49
CA ALA A 139 -8.55 -12.30 -1.53
C ALA A 139 -7.82 -12.29 -0.18
N SER A 140 -7.31 -13.44 0.26
CA SER A 140 -6.52 -13.57 1.48
C SER A 140 -5.23 -12.75 1.47
N GLN A 141 -4.67 -12.46 0.29
CA GLN A 141 -3.47 -11.63 0.14
C GLN A 141 -3.73 -10.17 0.58
N LEU A 142 -4.97 -9.70 0.47
CA LEU A 142 -5.36 -8.34 0.87
C LEU A 142 -5.85 -8.26 2.33
N GLN A 143 -5.68 -9.32 3.10
CA GLN A 143 -6.08 -9.34 4.49
C GLN A 143 -5.18 -8.43 5.33
N ASN A 144 -5.79 -7.44 5.97
CA ASN A 144 -5.13 -6.61 6.97
C ASN A 144 -5.16 -7.30 8.34
N LEU A 145 -4.06 -7.25 9.06
CA LEU A 145 -3.97 -7.75 10.42
C LEU A 145 -4.13 -6.58 11.41
N ASN A 146 -5.36 -6.19 11.72
CA ASN A 146 -5.67 -5.04 12.58
C ASN A 146 -5.98 -5.42 14.02
N THR A 147 -6.40 -6.65 14.26
CA THR A 147 -6.84 -7.15 15.56
C THR A 147 -5.98 -8.31 16.05
N PRO A 148 -5.90 -8.56 17.38
CA PRO A 148 -5.23 -9.74 17.92
C PRO A 148 -5.81 -11.06 17.37
N THR A 149 -7.11 -11.11 17.11
CA THR A 149 -7.79 -12.29 16.55
C THR A 149 -7.33 -12.59 15.13
N GLU A 150 -7.27 -11.56 14.25
CA GLU A 150 -6.74 -11.71 12.89
C GLU A 150 -5.28 -12.14 12.92
N PHE A 151 -4.50 -11.58 13.83
CA PHE A 151 -3.10 -11.95 13.99
C PHE A 151 -2.92 -13.41 14.46
N ALA A 152 -3.76 -13.87 15.40
CA ALA A 152 -3.75 -15.27 15.84
C ALA A 152 -4.14 -16.23 14.72
N ALA A 153 -5.14 -15.88 13.90
CA ALA A 153 -5.54 -16.65 12.72
C ALA A 153 -4.40 -16.72 11.69
N ALA A 154 -3.75 -15.59 11.40
CA ALA A 154 -2.60 -15.51 10.49
C ALA A 154 -1.41 -16.39 10.95
N LYS A 155 -1.16 -16.48 12.26
CA LYS A 155 -0.12 -17.40 12.81
C LYS A 155 -0.42 -18.87 12.53
N LYS A 156 -1.70 -19.27 12.51
CA LYS A 156 -2.09 -20.64 12.18
C LYS A 156 -1.87 -20.98 10.70
N GLN A 157 -2.02 -19.99 9.80
CA GLN A 157 -1.82 -20.18 8.36
C GLN A 157 -0.33 -20.37 7.97
N LEU A 158 0.60 -19.94 8.83
CA LEU A 158 2.05 -20.03 8.58
C LEU A 158 2.71 -21.23 9.26
N ARG A 159 1.95 -22.09 9.93
CA ARG A 159 2.41 -23.37 10.49
C ARG A 159 2.22 -24.50 9.49
#